data_55c39ac21dbf443b458b87e3f1e73e2d
#
_entry.id   55c39ac21dbf443b458b87e3f1e73e2d
#
_cell.length_a   1.000
_cell.length_b   1.000
_cell.length_c   1.000
_cell.angle_alpha   90.00
_cell.angle_beta   90.00
_cell.angle_gamma   90.00
#
_symmetry.space_group_name_H-M   'P 1'
#
loop_
_entity.id
_entity.type
_entity.pdbx_description
1 polymer ?
#
loop_
_entity_poly.entity_id
_entity_poly.type
_entity_poly.pdbx_seq_one_letter_code
_entity_poly.pdbx_strand_id
1 'polypeptide(L)'
;MAHSRENVRRNPCDMTELDLTILFAGVVAGAAPIVLATLGETVTEKAGIINLSLDGTILLSAMAAFVVALKTNNILLGFVFAAVVGGIVAAIVAFFSIYLNQSQVAVGFVLTLMTRDLAYFLGNSYSRLQGPQVVPFPVPLLKDIPFLGQIFFNQNLLVYFSLGMIVFCWWYMYRTPLGLQLRSVGENPRASYARGINPKRQQMMYSICGGLLVGLAGATFSLSVKPGWGRPQGAEGVGWIALVLVIFGGWNPIKAAMGAYLFSFLQVMGIYCQGWLPTIPAQVFQVAPFPLMIFTLLVMSLAQKESVQNWAEDHMRMKSILAFLSGSVPTSLGKPFRQD
;
A
#
# COMPACT_ATOMS: atom_id res chain seq x y z
N MET A 1 -28.41 -45.80 28.08
CA MET A 1 -28.14 -44.38 28.25
C MET A 1 -27.69 -43.82 26.94
N ALA A 2 -28.60 -43.21 26.22
CA ALA A 2 -28.40 -42.71 24.87
C ALA A 2 -27.93 -41.25 24.96
N HIS A 3 -26.69 -40.97 24.57
CA HIS A 3 -26.22 -39.60 24.39
C HIS A 3 -26.66 -39.11 23.02
N SER A 4 -27.66 -38.25 23.05
CA SER A 4 -28.15 -37.45 21.92
C SER A 4 -27.01 -36.59 21.35
N ARG A 5 -26.52 -36.96 20.18
CA ARG A 5 -25.69 -36.06 19.34
C ARG A 5 -26.66 -35.17 18.58
N GLU A 6 -26.90 -33.98 19.05
CA GLU A 6 -27.47 -32.91 18.27
C GLU A 6 -26.49 -32.53 17.13
N ASN A 7 -26.68 -33.16 16.00
CA ASN A 7 -26.12 -32.72 14.73
C ASN A 7 -26.83 -31.42 14.36
N VAL A 8 -26.24 -30.28 14.72
CA VAL A 8 -26.60 -29.01 14.12
C VAL A 8 -26.22 -29.08 12.63
N ARG A 9 -27.17 -29.56 11.85
CA ARG A 9 -27.11 -29.38 10.37
C ARG A 9 -27.23 -27.90 10.09
N ARG A 10 -26.10 -27.20 9.96
CA ARG A 10 -26.07 -25.91 9.31
C ARG A 10 -26.48 -26.13 7.85
N ASN A 11 -27.64 -25.64 7.46
CA ASN A 11 -28.10 -25.64 6.10
C ASN A 11 -27.07 -24.90 5.24
N PRO A 12 -26.59 -25.47 4.13
CA PRO A 12 -25.64 -24.77 3.24
C PRO A 12 -26.24 -23.55 2.53
N CYS A 13 -27.51 -23.19 2.76
CA CYS A 13 -28.23 -22.09 2.16
C CYS A 13 -28.38 -20.83 3.03
N ASP A 14 -27.90 -20.82 4.27
CA ASP A 14 -27.95 -19.63 5.14
C ASP A 14 -26.76 -18.67 4.91
N MET A 15 -26.33 -18.53 3.68
CA MET A 15 -25.36 -17.46 3.26
C MET A 15 -26.04 -16.12 3.04
N THR A 16 -27.18 -15.85 3.66
CA THR A 16 -27.98 -14.65 3.39
C THR A 16 -27.80 -13.52 4.39
N GLU A 17 -27.08 -13.69 5.46
CA GLU A 17 -26.65 -12.58 6.31
C GLU A 17 -25.19 -12.25 5.98
N LEU A 18 -25.00 -11.18 5.20
CA LEU A 18 -23.71 -10.53 5.05
C LEU A 18 -23.29 -10.07 6.44
N ASP A 19 -22.37 -10.80 7.08
CA ASP A 19 -21.83 -10.35 8.35
C ASP A 19 -20.92 -9.13 8.06
N LEU A 20 -21.56 -7.95 8.11
CA LEU A 20 -20.91 -6.67 7.87
C LEU A 20 -19.66 -6.50 8.73
N THR A 21 -19.66 -7.11 9.91
CA THR A 21 -18.53 -7.04 10.83
C THR A 21 -17.32 -7.77 10.27
N ILE A 22 -17.53 -8.99 9.75
CA ILE A 22 -16.46 -9.80 9.13
C ILE A 22 -15.98 -9.11 7.84
N LEU A 23 -16.90 -8.59 7.04
CA LEU A 23 -16.56 -7.87 5.81
C LEU A 23 -15.64 -6.68 6.11
N PHE A 24 -16.07 -5.78 7.01
CA PHE A 24 -15.27 -4.60 7.33
C PHE A 24 -13.97 -4.93 8.06
N ALA A 25 -13.95 -5.96 8.92
CA ALA A 25 -12.71 -6.45 9.53
C ALA A 25 -11.72 -6.95 8.46
N GLY A 26 -12.21 -7.69 7.46
CA GLY A 26 -11.42 -8.13 6.31
C GLY A 26 -10.88 -6.96 5.46
N VAL A 27 -11.69 -5.91 5.27
CA VAL A 27 -11.27 -4.68 4.58
C VAL A 27 -10.11 -4.01 5.31
N VAL A 28 -10.22 -3.86 6.62
CA VAL A 28 -9.19 -3.20 7.44
C VAL A 28 -7.89 -4.02 7.44
N ALA A 29 -7.99 -5.34 7.58
CA ALA A 29 -6.82 -6.22 7.52
C ALA A 29 -6.14 -6.22 6.14
N GLY A 30 -6.93 -6.34 5.06
CA GLY A 30 -6.45 -6.38 3.68
C GLY A 30 -5.85 -5.05 3.22
N ALA A 31 -6.34 -3.92 3.76
CA ALA A 31 -5.81 -2.59 3.45
C ALA A 31 -4.40 -2.34 4.01
N ALA A 32 -4.02 -2.95 5.12
CA ALA A 32 -2.78 -2.63 5.84
C ALA A 32 -1.51 -2.68 4.96
N PRO A 33 -1.23 -3.74 4.17
CA PRO A 33 -0.05 -3.77 3.30
C PRO A 33 -0.15 -2.74 2.16
N ILE A 34 -1.35 -2.52 1.61
CA ILE A 34 -1.57 -1.55 0.53
C ILE A 34 -1.31 -0.13 1.05
N VAL A 35 -1.77 0.18 2.25
CA VAL A 35 -1.51 1.46 2.94
C VAL A 35 -0.01 1.66 3.13
N LEU A 36 0.72 0.67 3.65
CA LEU A 36 2.16 0.79 3.86
C LEU A 36 2.93 1.02 2.55
N ALA A 37 2.59 0.29 1.50
CA ALA A 37 3.21 0.48 0.18
C ALA A 37 2.90 1.88 -0.39
N THR A 38 1.63 2.30 -0.31
CA THR A 38 1.19 3.61 -0.81
C THR A 38 1.81 4.77 -0.03
N LEU A 39 1.95 4.65 1.30
CA LEU A 39 2.62 5.65 2.13
C LEU A 39 4.11 5.74 1.79
N GLY A 40 4.77 4.58 1.60
CA GLY A 40 6.18 4.52 1.18
C GLY A 40 6.39 5.29 -0.12
N GLU A 41 5.57 5.01 -1.13
CA GLU A 41 5.69 5.69 -2.42
C GLU A 41 5.27 7.16 -2.35
N THR A 42 4.26 7.51 -1.54
CA THR A 42 3.90 8.93 -1.31
C THR A 42 5.09 9.74 -0.80
N VAL A 43 5.91 9.19 0.10
CA VAL A 43 7.11 9.83 0.62
C VAL A 43 8.19 9.94 -0.45
N THR A 44 8.40 8.90 -1.23
CA THR A 44 9.39 8.85 -2.33
C THR A 44 9.05 9.87 -3.42
N GLU A 45 7.80 9.88 -3.89
CA GLU A 45 7.36 10.80 -4.94
C GLU A 45 7.30 12.26 -4.47
N LYS A 46 6.98 12.51 -3.20
CA LYS A 46 7.07 13.87 -2.63
C LYS A 46 8.51 14.39 -2.57
N ALA A 47 9.52 13.53 -2.59
CA ALA A 47 10.92 13.93 -2.77
C ALA A 47 11.30 14.16 -4.24
N GLY A 48 10.42 13.83 -5.19
CA GLY A 48 10.64 13.99 -6.62
C GLY A 48 11.15 12.74 -7.34
N ILE A 49 11.18 11.58 -6.69
CA ILE A 49 11.61 10.30 -7.27
C ILE A 49 10.40 9.39 -7.46
N ILE A 50 10.24 8.83 -8.66
CA ILE A 50 9.24 7.81 -8.97
C ILE A 50 9.89 6.43 -8.84
N ASN A 51 9.31 5.56 -8.01
CA ASN A 51 9.82 4.21 -7.83
C ASN A 51 8.88 3.17 -8.47
N LEU A 52 9.08 2.87 -9.74
CA LEU A 52 8.31 1.84 -10.45
C LEU A 52 8.71 0.40 -10.09
N SER A 53 9.66 0.19 -9.17
CA SER A 53 10.05 -1.16 -8.76
C SER A 53 9.13 -1.79 -7.70
N LEU A 54 8.07 -1.09 -7.27
CA LEU A 54 7.24 -1.48 -6.13
C LEU A 54 6.71 -2.90 -6.19
N ASP A 55 6.16 -3.30 -7.35
CA ASP A 55 5.50 -4.60 -7.49
C ASP A 55 6.47 -5.76 -7.25
N GLY A 56 7.62 -5.71 -7.90
CA GLY A 56 8.68 -6.70 -7.67
C GLY A 56 9.31 -6.60 -6.28
N THR A 57 9.43 -5.37 -5.73
CA THR A 57 9.95 -5.15 -4.38
C THR A 57 9.05 -5.76 -3.31
N ILE A 58 7.73 -5.60 -3.42
CA ILE A 58 6.76 -6.22 -2.52
C ILE A 58 6.91 -7.74 -2.55
N LEU A 59 6.99 -8.34 -3.73
CA LEU A 59 7.15 -9.80 -3.87
C LEU A 59 8.48 -10.30 -3.31
N LEU A 60 9.58 -9.63 -3.61
CA LEU A 60 10.90 -10.02 -3.09
C LEU A 60 10.96 -9.88 -1.57
N SER A 61 10.41 -8.81 -1.02
CA SER A 61 10.34 -8.57 0.42
C SER A 61 9.40 -9.56 1.11
N ALA A 62 8.28 -9.93 0.49
CA ALA A 62 7.36 -10.95 1.00
C ALA A 62 8.04 -12.33 1.09
N MET A 63 8.77 -12.71 0.05
CA MET A 63 9.57 -13.93 0.03
C MET A 63 10.65 -13.90 1.12
N ALA A 64 11.42 -12.82 1.20
CA ALA A 64 12.49 -12.68 2.18
C ALA A 64 11.98 -12.73 3.62
N ALA A 65 10.87 -12.03 3.90
CA ALA A 65 10.19 -12.06 5.20
C ALA A 65 9.82 -13.48 5.60
N PHE A 66 9.15 -14.20 4.72
CA PHE A 66 8.69 -15.56 4.98
C PHE A 66 9.86 -16.51 5.21
N VAL A 67 10.87 -16.49 4.35
CA VAL A 67 12.03 -17.39 4.45
C VAL A 67 12.83 -17.12 5.73
N VAL A 68 13.08 -15.87 6.07
CA VAL A 68 13.81 -15.50 7.29
C VAL A 68 13.00 -15.88 8.53
N ALA A 69 11.70 -15.56 8.57
CA ALA A 69 10.84 -15.93 9.69
C ALA A 69 10.75 -17.46 9.87
N LEU A 70 10.67 -18.22 8.77
CA LEU A 70 10.63 -19.68 8.79
C LEU A 70 11.94 -20.27 9.33
N LYS A 71 13.12 -19.78 8.86
CA LYS A 71 14.42 -20.31 9.27
C LYS A 71 14.81 -19.93 10.70
N THR A 72 14.47 -18.73 11.13
CA THR A 72 14.85 -18.21 12.44
C THR A 72 13.77 -18.42 13.50
N ASN A 73 12.59 -18.88 13.10
CA ASN A 73 11.38 -18.95 13.91
C ASN A 73 11.07 -17.61 14.65
N ASN A 74 11.45 -16.49 14.01
CA ASN A 74 11.28 -15.15 14.55
C ASN A 74 10.65 -14.23 13.49
N ILE A 75 9.40 -13.86 13.73
CA ILE A 75 8.61 -13.00 12.84
C ILE A 75 9.23 -11.60 12.73
N LEU A 76 9.74 -11.03 13.84
CA LEU A 76 10.32 -9.70 13.86
C LEU A 76 11.55 -9.60 12.94
N LEU A 77 12.40 -10.61 12.95
CA LEU A 77 13.55 -10.68 12.03
C LEU A 77 13.08 -10.74 10.57
N GLY A 78 11.98 -11.44 10.29
CA GLY A 78 11.35 -11.45 8.97
C GLY A 78 10.97 -10.05 8.49
N PHE A 79 10.31 -9.25 9.37
CA PHE A 79 9.94 -7.86 9.07
C PHE A 79 11.15 -6.96 8.85
N VAL A 80 12.16 -7.04 9.72
CA VAL A 80 13.38 -6.23 9.59
C VAL A 80 14.08 -6.54 8.29
N PHE A 81 14.22 -7.83 7.95
CA PHE A 81 14.90 -8.23 6.73
C PHE A 81 14.15 -7.80 5.46
N ALA A 82 12.83 -7.92 5.47
CA ALA A 82 11.99 -7.44 4.38
C ALA A 82 12.09 -5.92 4.18
N ALA A 83 12.09 -5.15 5.27
CA ALA A 83 12.29 -3.71 5.22
C ALA A 83 13.64 -3.38 4.58
N VAL A 84 14.72 -4.03 5.01
CA VAL A 84 16.07 -3.82 4.45
C VAL A 84 16.09 -4.15 2.95
N VAL A 85 15.49 -5.25 2.53
CA VAL A 85 15.37 -5.63 1.10
C VAL A 85 14.66 -4.54 0.31
N GLY A 86 13.52 -4.05 0.79
CA GLY A 86 12.79 -2.95 0.16
C GLY A 86 13.61 -1.65 0.08
N GLY A 87 14.30 -1.32 1.16
CA GLY A 87 15.21 -0.16 1.21
C GLY A 87 16.37 -0.26 0.22
N ILE A 88 16.97 -1.45 0.06
CA ILE A 88 18.06 -1.70 -0.91
C ILE A 88 17.56 -1.52 -2.35
N VAL A 89 16.42 -2.10 -2.70
CA VAL A 89 15.86 -1.97 -4.06
C VAL A 89 15.57 -0.51 -4.38
N ALA A 90 14.94 0.23 -3.45
CA ALA A 90 14.67 1.65 -3.61
C ALA A 90 15.97 2.49 -3.70
N ALA A 91 17.01 2.13 -2.93
CA ALA A 91 18.31 2.77 -3.01
C ALA A 91 18.95 2.57 -4.40
N ILE A 92 18.81 1.41 -5.01
CA ILE A 92 19.29 1.14 -6.37
C ILE A 92 18.57 2.05 -7.38
N VAL A 93 17.23 2.12 -7.34
CA VAL A 93 16.46 3.04 -8.20
C VAL A 93 16.94 4.48 -8.04
N ALA A 94 17.04 4.95 -6.80
CA ALA A 94 17.47 6.30 -6.48
C ALA A 94 18.92 6.56 -6.92
N PHE A 95 19.83 5.60 -6.74
CA PHE A 95 21.23 5.74 -7.15
C PHE A 95 21.37 5.93 -8.67
N PHE A 96 20.74 5.06 -9.46
CA PHE A 96 20.77 5.18 -10.92
C PHE A 96 20.13 6.48 -11.42
N SER A 97 19.02 6.86 -10.79
CA SER A 97 18.32 8.08 -11.15
C SER A 97 19.09 9.36 -10.78
N ILE A 98 19.59 9.45 -9.54
CA ILE A 98 20.15 10.67 -8.98
C ILE A 98 21.61 10.88 -9.40
N TYR A 99 22.42 9.82 -9.38
CA TYR A 99 23.86 9.92 -9.63
C TYR A 99 24.24 9.60 -11.05
N LEU A 100 23.57 8.64 -11.69
CA LEU A 100 23.83 8.24 -13.07
C LEU A 100 22.89 8.91 -14.08
N ASN A 101 21.94 9.76 -13.63
CA ASN A 101 20.96 10.47 -14.44
C ASN A 101 20.19 9.57 -15.40
N GLN A 102 19.94 8.31 -15.02
CA GLN A 102 19.16 7.37 -15.81
C GLN A 102 17.65 7.63 -15.64
N SER A 103 16.86 7.20 -16.62
CA SER A 103 15.40 7.28 -16.52
C SER A 103 14.88 6.46 -15.32
N GLN A 104 14.19 7.12 -14.38
CA GLN A 104 13.58 6.50 -13.21
C GLN A 104 12.60 5.40 -13.62
N VAL A 105 11.82 5.67 -14.68
CA VAL A 105 10.83 4.74 -15.22
C VAL A 105 11.51 3.48 -15.76
N ALA A 106 12.57 3.63 -16.56
CA ALA A 106 13.28 2.49 -17.15
C ALA A 106 13.95 1.62 -16.07
N VAL A 107 14.68 2.25 -15.14
CA VAL A 107 15.35 1.54 -14.03
C VAL A 107 14.34 0.83 -13.14
N GLY A 108 13.27 1.51 -12.74
CA GLY A 108 12.22 0.95 -11.89
C GLY A 108 11.52 -0.22 -12.55
N PHE A 109 11.20 -0.12 -13.84
CA PHE A 109 10.55 -1.20 -14.58
C PHE A 109 11.43 -2.44 -14.71
N VAL A 110 12.71 -2.27 -15.05
CA VAL A 110 13.67 -3.39 -15.11
C VAL A 110 13.83 -4.05 -13.74
N LEU A 111 13.93 -3.25 -12.67
CA LEU A 111 14.03 -3.78 -11.31
C LEU A 111 12.76 -4.50 -10.87
N THR A 112 11.58 -4.03 -11.26
CA THR A 112 10.32 -4.76 -10.98
C THR A 112 10.36 -6.17 -11.54
N LEU A 113 10.73 -6.33 -12.82
CA LEU A 113 10.80 -7.65 -13.44
C LEU A 113 11.89 -8.52 -12.79
N MET A 114 13.07 -7.96 -12.60
CA MET A 114 14.20 -8.67 -11.98
C MET A 114 13.89 -9.13 -10.56
N THR A 115 13.36 -8.26 -9.71
CA THR A 115 13.07 -8.59 -8.30
C THR A 115 11.88 -9.55 -8.16
N ARG A 116 10.89 -9.46 -9.05
CA ARG A 116 9.78 -10.42 -9.12
C ARG A 116 10.28 -11.82 -9.47
N ASP A 117 11.05 -11.95 -10.55
CA ASP A 117 11.54 -13.25 -11.00
C ASP A 117 12.54 -13.83 -10.00
N LEU A 118 13.38 -12.98 -9.40
CA LEU A 118 14.28 -13.36 -8.32
C LEU A 118 13.52 -13.90 -7.09
N ALA A 119 12.41 -13.26 -6.72
CA ALA A 119 11.56 -13.70 -5.62
C ALA A 119 11.02 -15.12 -5.87
N TYR A 120 10.50 -15.38 -7.07
CA TYR A 120 10.00 -16.70 -7.42
C TYR A 120 11.11 -17.75 -7.55
N PHE A 121 12.26 -17.38 -8.08
CA PHE A 121 13.41 -18.27 -8.18
C PHE A 121 13.93 -18.68 -6.81
N LEU A 122 14.27 -17.73 -5.95
CA LEU A 122 14.79 -17.99 -4.61
C LEU A 122 13.76 -18.62 -3.67
N GLY A 123 12.49 -18.23 -3.83
CA GLY A 123 11.40 -18.72 -3.01
C GLY A 123 10.83 -20.08 -3.41
N ASN A 124 11.23 -20.65 -4.57
CA ASN A 124 10.64 -21.88 -5.10
C ASN A 124 10.72 -23.05 -4.11
N SER A 125 11.87 -23.23 -3.45
CA SER A 125 12.08 -24.28 -2.44
C SER A 125 11.25 -24.12 -1.16
N TYR A 126 10.68 -22.95 -0.92
CA TYR A 126 9.86 -22.62 0.24
C TYR A 126 8.38 -22.54 -0.11
N SER A 127 8.00 -22.85 -1.34
CA SER A 127 6.62 -22.80 -1.80
C SER A 127 5.77 -23.84 -1.08
N ARG A 128 4.58 -23.43 -0.64
CA ARG A 128 3.58 -24.25 0.06
C ARG A 128 4.01 -24.80 1.43
N LEU A 129 5.10 -24.28 2.01
CA LEU A 129 5.46 -24.61 3.38
C LEU A 129 4.59 -23.82 4.36
N GLN A 130 4.20 -24.48 5.45
CA GLN A 130 3.60 -23.77 6.57
C GLN A 130 4.70 -23.04 7.34
N GLY A 131 4.47 -21.79 7.67
CA GLY A 131 5.42 -20.95 8.39
C GLY A 131 4.78 -20.14 9.50
N PRO A 132 5.57 -19.39 10.25
CA PRO A 132 5.07 -18.53 11.30
C PRO A 132 4.15 -17.44 10.71
N GLN A 133 3.09 -17.12 11.43
CA GLN A 133 2.13 -16.07 11.06
C GLN A 133 1.92 -15.13 12.23
N VAL A 134 1.58 -13.88 11.92
CA VAL A 134 1.26 -12.89 12.94
C VAL A 134 -0.11 -13.19 13.51
N VAL A 135 -0.14 -13.41 14.84
CA VAL A 135 -1.37 -13.68 15.58
C VAL A 135 -2.14 -12.38 15.82
N PRO A 136 -3.48 -12.41 15.81
CA PRO A 136 -4.30 -11.28 16.23
C PRO A 136 -3.92 -10.79 17.63
N PHE A 137 -3.88 -9.49 17.82
CA PHE A 137 -3.60 -8.85 19.11
C PHE A 137 -4.82 -8.01 19.54
N PRO A 138 -5.82 -8.65 20.17
CA PRO A 138 -7.03 -7.94 20.58
C PRO A 138 -6.71 -6.93 21.69
N VAL A 139 -7.18 -5.68 21.51
CA VAL A 139 -7.01 -4.63 22.53
C VAL A 139 -8.02 -4.86 23.65
N PRO A 140 -7.57 -5.11 24.91
CA PRO A 140 -8.46 -5.32 26.05
C PRO A 140 -9.44 -4.14 26.21
N LEU A 141 -10.64 -4.38 26.70
CA LEU A 141 -11.77 -3.47 26.86
C LEU A 141 -12.39 -2.95 25.55
N LEU A 142 -11.60 -2.65 24.51
CA LEU A 142 -12.11 -2.08 23.25
C LEU A 142 -12.62 -3.15 22.29
N LYS A 143 -12.14 -4.39 22.40
CA LYS A 143 -12.60 -5.52 21.57
C LYS A 143 -14.07 -5.88 21.79
N ASP A 144 -14.61 -5.56 22.99
CA ASP A 144 -15.95 -5.95 23.43
C ASP A 144 -17.02 -4.93 22.99
N ILE A 145 -16.62 -3.82 22.35
CA ILE A 145 -17.55 -2.85 21.76
C ILE A 145 -18.26 -3.53 20.57
N PRO A 146 -19.61 -3.61 20.58
CA PRO A 146 -20.33 -4.23 19.48
C PRO A 146 -20.04 -3.51 18.17
N PHE A 147 -19.85 -4.27 17.09
CA PHE A 147 -19.50 -3.86 15.74
C PHE A 147 -18.08 -3.24 15.60
N LEU A 148 -17.78 -2.12 16.25
CA LEU A 148 -16.49 -1.43 16.15
C LEU A 148 -15.33 -2.21 16.78
N GLY A 149 -15.60 -2.94 17.86
CA GLY A 149 -14.58 -3.74 18.56
C GLY A 149 -13.96 -4.79 17.66
N GLN A 150 -14.79 -5.52 16.95
CA GLN A 150 -14.34 -6.59 16.06
C GLN A 150 -13.66 -6.05 14.79
N ILE A 151 -14.09 -4.90 14.27
CA ILE A 151 -13.54 -4.30 13.05
C ILE A 151 -12.15 -3.71 13.30
N PHE A 152 -11.99 -2.92 14.38
CA PHE A 152 -10.78 -2.14 14.60
C PHE A 152 -9.89 -2.65 15.73
N PHE A 153 -10.45 -3.31 16.75
CA PHE A 153 -9.74 -3.66 17.98
C PHE A 153 -9.46 -5.16 18.16
N ASN A 154 -9.86 -5.97 17.18
CA ASN A 154 -9.53 -7.39 17.11
C ASN A 154 -8.65 -7.69 15.87
N GLN A 155 -7.68 -6.85 15.61
CA GLN A 155 -6.80 -6.92 14.47
C GLN A 155 -5.39 -7.36 14.89
N ASN A 156 -4.52 -7.64 13.93
CA ASN A 156 -3.11 -7.89 14.21
C ASN A 156 -2.32 -6.57 14.40
N LEU A 157 -1.15 -6.67 15.01
CA LEU A 157 -0.29 -5.52 15.32
C LEU A 157 0.04 -4.66 14.09
N LEU A 158 0.10 -5.26 12.90
CA LEU A 158 0.47 -4.57 11.67
C LEU A 158 -0.63 -3.65 11.16
N VAL A 159 -1.89 -3.99 11.41
CA VAL A 159 -3.02 -3.11 11.11
C VAL A 159 -2.90 -1.84 11.95
N TYR A 160 -2.64 -1.97 13.26
CA TYR A 160 -2.44 -0.81 14.13
C TYR A 160 -1.22 0.00 13.73
N PHE A 161 -0.13 -0.67 13.34
CA PHE A 161 1.05 -0.01 12.82
C PHE A 161 0.74 0.79 11.54
N SER A 162 -0.02 0.22 10.60
CA SER A 162 -0.40 0.91 9.36
C SER A 162 -1.26 2.14 9.63
N LEU A 163 -2.21 2.06 10.57
CA LEU A 163 -3.03 3.21 11.02
C LEU A 163 -2.15 4.30 11.65
N GLY A 164 -1.23 3.92 12.53
CA GLY A 164 -0.27 4.84 13.13
C GLY A 164 0.62 5.52 12.09
N MET A 165 1.06 4.76 11.07
CA MET A 165 1.89 5.28 9.98
C MET A 165 1.17 6.30 9.10
N ILE A 166 -0.15 6.20 8.90
CA ILE A 166 -0.94 7.23 8.19
C ILE A 166 -0.81 8.57 8.91
N VAL A 167 -1.07 8.55 10.23
CA VAL A 167 -1.01 9.76 11.07
C VAL A 167 0.42 10.29 11.14
N PHE A 168 1.40 9.39 11.33
CA PHE A 168 2.81 9.74 11.40
C PHE A 168 3.32 10.39 10.10
N CYS A 169 3.06 9.78 8.95
CA CYS A 169 3.48 10.33 7.65
C CYS A 169 2.83 11.69 7.38
N TRP A 170 1.55 11.85 7.69
CA TRP A 170 0.87 13.12 7.54
C TRP A 170 1.49 14.19 8.46
N TRP A 171 1.64 13.89 9.74
CA TRP A 171 2.25 14.80 10.71
C TRP A 171 3.68 15.17 10.30
N TYR A 172 4.50 14.17 9.95
CA TYR A 172 5.87 14.38 9.51
C TYR A 172 5.95 15.30 8.29
N MET A 173 5.16 15.03 7.27
CA MET A 173 5.20 15.77 6.01
C MET A 173 4.68 17.20 6.13
N TYR A 174 3.69 17.45 6.98
CA TYR A 174 3.01 18.76 7.02
C TYR A 174 3.29 19.58 8.26
N ARG A 175 3.80 18.99 9.34
CA ARG A 175 4.00 19.66 10.63
C ARG A 175 5.45 19.74 11.09
N THR A 176 6.41 19.13 10.35
CA THR A 176 7.83 19.15 10.74
C THR A 176 8.69 19.95 9.76
N PRO A 177 9.83 20.54 10.23
CA PRO A 177 10.79 21.20 9.35
C PRO A 177 11.38 20.26 8.30
N LEU A 178 11.61 19.00 8.65
CA LEU A 178 12.12 17.97 7.73
C LEU A 178 11.11 17.66 6.63
N GLY A 179 9.82 17.60 6.96
CA GLY A 179 8.75 17.45 5.97
C GLY A 179 8.62 18.67 5.05
N LEU A 180 8.92 19.87 5.55
CA LEU A 180 9.01 21.06 4.70
C LEU A 180 10.17 20.95 3.71
N GLN A 181 11.34 20.48 4.15
CA GLN A 181 12.50 20.22 3.27
C GLN A 181 12.18 19.17 2.21
N LEU A 182 11.54 18.06 2.59
CA LEU A 182 11.07 17.03 1.68
C LEU A 182 10.22 17.63 0.55
N ARG A 183 9.19 18.41 0.90
CA ARG A 183 8.29 19.03 -0.07
C ARG A 183 9.00 20.09 -0.93
N SER A 184 9.89 20.88 -0.34
CA SER A 184 10.65 21.90 -1.07
C SER A 184 11.56 21.29 -2.14
N VAL A 185 12.20 20.14 -1.83
CA VAL A 185 13.03 19.40 -2.79
C VAL A 185 12.19 18.82 -3.93
N GLY A 186 10.99 18.30 -3.63
CA GLY A 186 10.08 17.80 -4.66
C GLY A 186 9.47 18.89 -5.53
N GLU A 187 9.28 20.12 -5.03
CA GLU A 187 8.74 21.24 -5.81
C GLU A 187 9.83 21.95 -6.61
N ASN A 188 10.93 22.36 -5.96
CA ASN A 188 12.02 23.07 -6.61
C ASN A 188 13.37 22.71 -6.02
N PRO A 189 14.06 21.69 -6.56
CA PRO A 189 15.37 21.26 -6.07
C PRO A 189 16.44 22.35 -6.16
N ARG A 190 16.39 23.21 -7.21
CA ARG A 190 17.37 24.31 -7.40
C ARG A 190 17.22 25.36 -6.30
N ALA A 191 16.00 25.78 -6.00
CA ALA A 191 15.74 26.73 -4.92
C ALA A 191 16.10 26.15 -3.55
N SER A 192 15.87 24.86 -3.34
CA SER A 192 16.25 24.14 -2.12
C SER A 192 17.77 24.10 -1.96
N TYR A 193 18.51 23.85 -3.04
CA TYR A 193 19.97 23.86 -3.05
C TYR A 193 20.52 25.24 -2.72
N ALA A 194 19.96 26.31 -3.31
CA ALA A 194 20.36 27.69 -2.99
C ALA A 194 20.16 28.06 -1.50
N ARG A 195 19.26 27.35 -0.81
CA ARG A 195 19.04 27.48 0.65
C ARG A 195 19.90 26.53 1.50
N GLY A 196 20.88 25.84 0.92
CA GLY A 196 21.79 24.94 1.62
C GLY A 196 21.25 23.52 1.84
N ILE A 197 20.09 23.16 1.27
CA ILE A 197 19.55 21.81 1.32
C ILE A 197 20.10 21.01 0.15
N ASN A 198 20.79 19.91 0.39
CA ASN A 198 21.28 19.04 -0.70
C ASN A 198 20.17 18.14 -1.25
N PRO A 199 19.64 18.41 -2.48
CA PRO A 199 18.52 17.64 -3.02
C PRO A 199 18.86 16.17 -3.25
N LYS A 200 20.05 15.85 -3.74
CA LYS A 200 20.48 14.48 -4.02
C LYS A 200 20.47 13.61 -2.76
N ARG A 201 21.01 14.16 -1.65
CA ARG A 201 21.01 13.47 -0.36
C ARG A 201 19.59 13.26 0.18
N GLN A 202 18.74 14.27 0.09
CA GLN A 202 17.34 14.19 0.55
C GLN A 202 16.54 13.18 -0.28
N GLN A 203 16.64 13.24 -1.59
CA GLN A 203 15.98 12.30 -2.50
C GLN A 203 16.39 10.85 -2.21
N MET A 204 17.70 10.59 -2.06
CA MET A 204 18.21 9.26 -1.71
C MET A 204 17.66 8.77 -0.37
N MET A 205 17.70 9.61 0.67
CA MET A 205 17.24 9.25 2.01
C MET A 205 15.73 8.92 2.00
N TYR A 206 14.90 9.76 1.39
CA TYR A 206 13.46 9.53 1.36
C TYR A 206 13.06 8.35 0.46
N SER A 207 13.80 8.08 -0.62
CA SER A 207 13.61 6.88 -1.41
C SER A 207 13.89 5.61 -0.60
N ILE A 208 14.96 5.60 0.20
CA ILE A 208 15.26 4.47 1.09
C ILE A 208 14.16 4.33 2.16
N CYS A 209 13.74 5.42 2.80
CA CYS A 209 12.67 5.39 3.79
C CYS A 209 11.35 4.87 3.20
N GLY A 210 11.00 5.32 1.99
CA GLY A 210 9.85 4.79 1.26
C GLY A 210 9.99 3.30 0.95
N GLY A 211 11.18 2.88 0.49
CA GLY A 211 11.48 1.48 0.22
C GLY A 211 11.39 0.58 1.46
N LEU A 212 11.80 1.07 2.64
CA LEU A 212 11.62 0.35 3.91
C LEU A 212 10.13 0.05 4.17
N LEU A 213 9.25 1.03 3.96
CA LEU A 213 7.80 0.85 4.12
C LEU A 213 7.22 -0.12 3.09
N VAL A 214 7.68 -0.07 1.85
CA VAL A 214 7.30 -1.03 0.80
C VAL A 214 7.75 -2.44 1.17
N GLY A 215 8.94 -2.59 1.74
CA GLY A 215 9.43 -3.86 2.27
C GLY A 215 8.56 -4.41 3.40
N LEU A 216 8.14 -3.56 4.34
CA LEU A 216 7.20 -3.92 5.40
C LEU A 216 5.83 -4.32 4.84
N ALA A 217 5.36 -3.67 3.77
CA ALA A 217 4.14 -4.08 3.06
C ALA A 217 4.24 -5.52 2.54
N GLY A 218 5.36 -5.86 1.90
CA GLY A 218 5.62 -7.23 1.44
C GLY A 218 5.60 -8.25 2.58
N ALA A 219 6.28 -7.95 3.70
CA ALA A 219 6.26 -8.81 4.89
C ALA A 219 4.83 -8.98 5.45
N THR A 220 4.04 -7.91 5.45
CA THR A 220 2.64 -7.94 5.90
C THR A 220 1.80 -8.89 5.04
N PHE A 221 2.06 -8.95 3.73
CA PHE A 221 1.40 -9.91 2.86
C PHE A 221 1.71 -11.35 3.25
N SER A 222 2.98 -11.73 3.32
CA SER A 222 3.41 -13.12 3.48
C SER A 222 3.34 -13.65 4.92
N LEU A 223 3.28 -12.78 5.93
CA LEU A 223 3.22 -13.17 7.35
C LEU A 223 1.88 -12.89 8.03
N SER A 224 0.98 -12.12 7.38
CA SER A 224 -0.27 -11.70 8.00
C SER A 224 -1.50 -11.93 7.11
N VAL A 225 -1.57 -11.30 5.92
CA VAL A 225 -2.76 -11.34 5.07
C VAL A 225 -2.94 -12.70 4.40
N LYS A 226 -1.88 -13.23 3.81
CA LYS A 226 -1.82 -14.57 3.20
C LYS A 226 -0.57 -15.29 3.69
N PRO A 227 -0.61 -15.86 4.90
CA PRO A 227 0.55 -16.49 5.49
C PRO A 227 1.12 -17.60 4.62
N GLY A 228 2.43 -17.52 4.34
CA GLY A 228 3.12 -18.47 3.48
C GLY A 228 3.76 -17.83 2.27
N TRP A 229 4.36 -18.67 1.44
CA TRP A 229 4.93 -18.31 0.15
C TRP A 229 4.46 -19.27 -0.93
N GLY A 230 4.21 -18.76 -2.11
CA GLY A 230 3.79 -19.57 -3.25
C GLY A 230 3.58 -18.74 -4.52
N ARG A 231 3.28 -19.44 -5.61
CA ARG A 231 2.94 -18.79 -6.87
C ARG A 231 1.52 -19.23 -7.28
N PRO A 232 0.56 -18.32 -7.42
CA PRO A 232 0.66 -16.88 -7.13
C PRO A 232 0.67 -16.57 -5.63
N GLN A 233 1.42 -15.54 -5.24
CA GLN A 233 1.43 -15.04 -3.85
C GLN A 233 0.16 -14.28 -3.50
N GLY A 234 -0.47 -13.62 -4.47
CA GLY A 234 -1.63 -12.75 -4.31
C GLY A 234 -1.26 -11.29 -4.01
N ALA A 235 0.04 -10.99 -4.01
CA ALA A 235 0.57 -9.63 -3.89
C ALA A 235 0.93 -9.03 -5.25
N GLU A 236 0.79 -9.81 -6.32
CA GLU A 236 1.07 -9.38 -7.68
C GLU A 236 0.12 -8.25 -8.09
N GLY A 237 0.69 -7.21 -8.66
CA GLY A 237 -0.06 -6.02 -9.09
C GLY A 237 -0.29 -4.99 -7.98
N VAL A 238 -0.08 -5.34 -6.71
CA VAL A 238 -0.31 -4.41 -5.58
C VAL A 238 0.63 -3.21 -5.64
N GLY A 239 1.86 -3.39 -6.12
CA GLY A 239 2.79 -2.28 -6.32
C GLY A 239 2.27 -1.26 -7.34
N TRP A 240 1.68 -1.71 -8.44
CA TRP A 240 1.04 -0.83 -9.42
C TRP A 240 -0.18 -0.10 -8.85
N ILE A 241 -0.97 -0.80 -8.02
CA ILE A 241 -2.10 -0.20 -7.31
C ILE A 241 -1.62 0.89 -6.37
N ALA A 242 -0.54 0.65 -5.61
CA ALA A 242 0.02 1.63 -4.70
C ALA A 242 0.43 2.92 -5.43
N LEU A 243 1.07 2.82 -6.61
CA LEU A 243 1.40 3.98 -7.47
C LEU A 243 0.14 4.76 -7.88
N VAL A 244 -0.89 4.06 -8.35
CA VAL A 244 -2.16 4.68 -8.73
C VAL A 244 -2.83 5.37 -7.54
N LEU A 245 -2.75 4.78 -6.34
CA LEU A 245 -3.31 5.35 -5.12
C LEU A 245 -2.58 6.60 -4.64
N VAL A 246 -1.29 6.74 -4.89
CA VAL A 246 -0.55 7.99 -4.63
C VAL A 246 -1.09 9.13 -5.49
N ILE A 247 -1.30 8.87 -6.78
CA ILE A 247 -1.90 9.82 -7.72
C ILE A 247 -3.33 10.16 -7.28
N PHE A 248 -4.15 9.14 -6.97
CA PHE A 248 -5.50 9.28 -6.44
C PHE A 248 -5.54 10.16 -5.19
N GLY A 249 -4.62 9.95 -4.25
CA GLY A 249 -4.49 10.72 -3.03
C GLY A 249 -3.93 12.14 -3.23
N GLY A 250 -3.51 12.51 -4.44
CA GLY A 250 -2.88 13.81 -4.70
C GLY A 250 -1.62 14.02 -3.86
N TRP A 251 -0.83 12.96 -3.68
CA TRP A 251 0.38 12.94 -2.84
C TRP A 251 0.13 13.34 -1.37
N ASN A 252 -1.07 13.11 -0.87
CA ASN A 252 -1.43 13.32 0.52
C ASN A 252 -1.62 11.96 1.21
N PRO A 253 -0.87 11.65 2.30
CA PRO A 253 -0.92 10.36 2.98
C PRO A 253 -2.32 9.92 3.41
N ILE A 254 -3.13 10.85 3.92
CA ILE A 254 -4.49 10.52 4.39
C ILE A 254 -5.38 10.14 3.20
N LYS A 255 -5.37 10.95 2.13
CA LYS A 255 -6.19 10.68 0.94
C LYS A 255 -5.76 9.39 0.24
N ALA A 256 -4.46 9.15 0.13
CA ALA A 256 -3.90 7.94 -0.44
C ALA A 256 -4.29 6.69 0.39
N ALA A 257 -4.26 6.79 1.72
CA ALA A 257 -4.75 5.74 2.60
C ALA A 257 -6.25 5.48 2.44
N MET A 258 -7.08 6.53 2.30
CA MET A 258 -8.52 6.35 2.00
C MET A 258 -8.73 5.59 0.70
N GLY A 259 -7.93 5.88 -0.34
CA GLY A 259 -7.92 5.11 -1.59
C GLY A 259 -7.55 3.65 -1.37
N ALA A 260 -6.58 3.35 -0.50
CA ALA A 260 -6.19 1.98 -0.16
C ALA A 260 -7.31 1.21 0.55
N TYR A 261 -8.03 1.85 1.47
CA TYR A 261 -9.22 1.25 2.09
C TYR A 261 -10.35 1.02 1.09
N LEU A 262 -10.61 1.99 0.20
CA LEU A 262 -11.58 1.83 -0.88
C LEU A 262 -11.22 0.65 -1.78
N PHE A 263 -9.95 0.53 -2.18
CA PHE A 263 -9.50 -0.58 -3.01
C PHE A 263 -9.65 -1.93 -2.27
N SER A 264 -9.24 -2.01 -1.01
CA SER A 264 -9.42 -3.21 -0.18
C SER A 264 -10.91 -3.57 -0.04
N PHE A 265 -11.79 -2.58 0.14
CA PHE A 265 -13.23 -2.80 0.16
C PHE A 265 -13.74 -3.43 -1.14
N LEU A 266 -13.30 -2.92 -2.29
CA LEU A 266 -13.68 -3.47 -3.59
C LEU A 266 -13.16 -4.91 -3.79
N GLN A 267 -11.95 -5.21 -3.30
CA GLN A 267 -11.41 -6.58 -3.33
C GLN A 267 -12.23 -7.55 -2.48
N VAL A 268 -12.54 -7.16 -1.24
CA VAL A 268 -13.33 -8.00 -0.32
C VAL A 268 -14.75 -8.17 -0.86
N MET A 269 -15.37 -7.09 -1.34
CA MET A 269 -16.69 -7.15 -1.97
C MET A 269 -16.70 -8.08 -3.18
N GLY A 270 -15.64 -8.08 -3.99
CA GLY A 270 -15.48 -9.01 -5.11
C GLY A 270 -15.54 -10.47 -4.68
N ILE A 271 -14.95 -10.82 -3.52
CA ILE A 271 -15.01 -12.18 -2.96
C ILE A 271 -16.45 -12.55 -2.57
N TYR A 272 -17.19 -11.63 -1.92
CA TYR A 272 -18.59 -11.86 -1.56
C TYR A 272 -19.49 -11.97 -2.80
N CYS A 273 -19.30 -11.10 -3.79
CA CYS A 273 -20.05 -11.16 -5.05
C CYS A 273 -19.86 -12.49 -5.79
N GLN A 274 -18.70 -13.13 -5.66
CA GLN A 274 -18.47 -14.47 -6.18
C GLN A 274 -19.43 -15.51 -5.60
N GLY A 275 -19.73 -15.41 -4.30
CA GLY A 275 -20.71 -16.29 -3.63
C GLY A 275 -22.14 -16.07 -4.12
N TRP A 276 -22.49 -14.84 -4.49
CA TRP A 276 -23.84 -14.50 -4.98
C TRP A 276 -24.06 -14.80 -6.48
N LEU A 277 -22.99 -14.72 -7.27
CA LEU A 277 -23.01 -14.87 -8.72
C LEU A 277 -22.04 -15.98 -9.17
N PRO A 278 -22.30 -17.25 -8.82
CA PRO A 278 -21.38 -18.36 -9.09
C PRO A 278 -21.20 -18.66 -10.59
N THR A 279 -22.07 -18.13 -11.45
CA THR A 279 -21.98 -18.23 -12.91
C THR A 279 -20.87 -17.36 -13.51
N ILE A 280 -20.41 -16.34 -12.77
CA ILE A 280 -19.36 -15.43 -13.23
C ILE A 280 -18.00 -15.95 -12.74
N PRO A 281 -17.00 -16.11 -13.64
CA PRO A 281 -15.67 -16.58 -13.26
C PRO A 281 -15.03 -15.69 -12.18
N ALA A 282 -14.34 -16.30 -11.22
CA ALA A 282 -13.65 -15.62 -10.13
C ALA A 282 -12.72 -14.50 -10.58
N GLN A 283 -12.09 -14.69 -11.75
CA GLN A 283 -11.16 -13.74 -12.36
C GLN A 283 -11.82 -12.38 -12.67
N VAL A 284 -13.10 -12.37 -13.03
CA VAL A 284 -13.86 -11.13 -13.32
C VAL A 284 -13.93 -10.26 -12.07
N PHE A 285 -14.24 -10.86 -10.91
CA PHE A 285 -14.31 -10.13 -9.65
C PHE A 285 -12.93 -9.66 -9.15
N GLN A 286 -11.89 -10.45 -9.41
CA GLN A 286 -10.51 -10.07 -9.07
C GLN A 286 -10.02 -8.86 -9.89
N VAL A 287 -10.48 -8.75 -11.14
CA VAL A 287 -10.13 -7.63 -12.04
C VAL A 287 -11.03 -6.41 -11.82
N ALA A 288 -12.24 -6.58 -11.31
CA ALA A 288 -13.23 -5.50 -11.15
C ALA A 288 -12.74 -4.24 -10.41
N PRO A 289 -11.88 -4.33 -9.36
CA PRO A 289 -11.33 -3.14 -8.71
C PRO A 289 -10.53 -2.22 -9.63
N PHE A 290 -9.86 -2.74 -10.67
CA PHE A 290 -9.02 -1.95 -11.56
C PHE A 290 -9.82 -0.98 -12.47
N PRO A 291 -10.86 -1.41 -13.20
CA PRO A 291 -11.73 -0.50 -13.93
C PRO A 291 -12.39 0.56 -13.02
N LEU A 292 -12.80 0.17 -11.81
CA LEU A 292 -13.38 1.12 -10.84
C LEU A 292 -12.36 2.18 -10.39
N MET A 293 -11.09 1.79 -10.21
CA MET A 293 -9.99 2.73 -9.94
C MET A 293 -9.77 3.68 -11.12
N ILE A 294 -9.75 3.17 -12.36
CA ILE A 294 -9.63 4.01 -13.56
C ILE A 294 -10.80 5.00 -13.64
N PHE A 295 -12.01 4.54 -13.36
CA PHE A 295 -13.18 5.41 -13.33
C PHE A 295 -13.07 6.50 -12.26
N THR A 296 -12.61 6.15 -11.05
CA THR A 296 -12.40 7.15 -9.99
C THR A 296 -11.32 8.16 -10.34
N LEU A 297 -10.22 7.73 -10.98
CA LEU A 297 -9.20 8.63 -11.51
C LEU A 297 -9.75 9.57 -12.59
N LEU A 298 -10.61 9.06 -13.48
CA LEU A 298 -11.28 9.87 -14.48
C LEU A 298 -12.14 10.95 -13.82
N VAL A 299 -12.96 10.57 -12.83
CA VAL A 299 -13.78 11.54 -12.08
C VAL A 299 -12.93 12.61 -11.40
N MET A 300 -11.80 12.21 -10.78
CA MET A 300 -10.88 13.17 -10.17
C MET A 300 -10.22 14.10 -11.19
N SER A 301 -9.82 13.55 -12.33
CA SER A 301 -9.25 14.36 -13.43
C SER A 301 -10.27 15.37 -13.98
N LEU A 302 -11.53 14.96 -14.12
CA LEU A 302 -12.61 15.86 -14.51
C LEU A 302 -12.87 16.94 -13.47
N ALA A 303 -12.82 16.59 -12.18
CA ALA A 303 -12.97 17.53 -11.07
C ALA A 303 -11.86 18.62 -11.02
N GLN A 304 -10.71 18.37 -11.62
CA GLN A 304 -9.59 19.31 -11.68
C GLN A 304 -9.66 20.27 -12.88
N LYS A 305 -10.59 20.05 -13.83
CA LYS A 305 -10.75 20.96 -14.97
C LYS A 305 -11.25 22.33 -14.52
N GLU A 306 -10.68 23.41 -15.05
CA GLU A 306 -11.05 24.79 -14.75
C GLU A 306 -12.55 25.05 -14.91
N SER A 307 -13.17 24.48 -15.95
CA SER A 307 -14.62 24.62 -16.17
C SER A 307 -15.48 24.06 -15.03
N VAL A 308 -15.03 22.95 -14.41
CA VAL A 308 -15.74 22.34 -13.28
C VAL A 308 -15.46 23.11 -11.99
N GLN A 309 -14.24 23.61 -11.82
CA GLN A 309 -13.87 24.44 -10.68
C GLN A 309 -14.63 25.77 -10.69
N ASN A 310 -14.71 26.45 -11.83
CA ASN A 310 -15.46 27.68 -11.99
C ASN A 310 -16.97 27.47 -11.73
N TRP A 311 -17.54 26.37 -12.24
CA TRP A 311 -18.93 26.03 -11.94
C TRP A 311 -19.17 25.75 -10.44
N ALA A 312 -18.18 25.17 -9.76
CA ALA A 312 -18.28 24.85 -8.34
C ALA A 312 -18.06 26.07 -7.42
N GLU A 313 -17.49 27.17 -7.92
CA GLU A 313 -17.35 28.41 -7.15
C GLU A 313 -18.70 28.98 -6.69
N ASP A 314 -19.76 28.74 -7.47
CA ASP A 314 -21.12 29.13 -7.15
C ASP A 314 -21.79 28.20 -6.11
N HIS A 315 -21.14 27.04 -5.78
CA HIS A 315 -21.71 26.03 -4.90
C HIS A 315 -20.75 25.65 -3.76
N MET A 316 -20.90 26.28 -2.59
CA MET A 316 -19.97 26.14 -1.45
C MET A 316 -19.67 24.68 -1.02
N ARG A 317 -20.65 23.77 -1.10
CA ARG A 317 -20.44 22.34 -0.78
C ARG A 317 -19.59 21.62 -1.83
N MET A 318 -19.81 21.93 -3.13
CA MET A 318 -19.04 21.37 -4.24
C MET A 318 -17.59 21.84 -4.20
N LYS A 319 -17.34 23.10 -3.88
CA LYS A 319 -15.99 23.66 -3.72
C LYS A 319 -15.16 22.89 -2.68
N SER A 320 -15.74 22.52 -1.54
CA SER A 320 -15.05 21.73 -0.50
C SER A 320 -14.71 20.31 -0.99
N ILE A 321 -15.64 19.67 -1.70
CA ILE A 321 -15.43 18.32 -2.26
C ILE A 321 -14.35 18.36 -3.34
N LEU A 322 -14.40 19.33 -4.24
CA LEU A 322 -13.41 19.48 -5.31
C LEU A 322 -12.04 19.86 -4.76
N ALA A 323 -11.95 20.73 -3.77
CA ALA A 323 -10.70 21.05 -3.07
C ALA A 323 -10.13 19.82 -2.33
N PHE A 324 -10.98 18.94 -1.82
CA PHE A 324 -10.54 17.67 -1.25
C PHE A 324 -9.98 16.75 -2.33
N LEU A 325 -10.60 16.67 -3.51
CA LEU A 325 -10.16 15.83 -4.62
C LEU A 325 -8.94 16.41 -5.36
N SER A 326 -8.69 17.71 -5.29
CA SER A 326 -7.53 18.33 -5.91
C SER A 326 -6.25 17.99 -5.15
N GLY A 327 -5.22 17.59 -5.88
CA GLY A 327 -3.87 17.37 -5.38
C GLY A 327 -2.87 18.01 -6.34
N SER A 328 -1.76 18.55 -5.82
CA SER A 328 -0.69 19.10 -6.66
C SER A 328 0.40 18.06 -6.88
N VAL A 329 0.66 17.74 -8.13
CA VAL A 329 1.82 16.94 -8.53
C VAL A 329 3.09 17.71 -8.14
N PRO A 330 4.09 17.08 -7.48
CA PRO A 330 5.37 17.73 -7.26
C PRO A 330 6.02 18.14 -8.57
N THR A 331 6.37 19.40 -8.73
CA THR A 331 6.79 19.99 -10.02
C THR A 331 8.07 19.38 -10.59
N SER A 332 8.95 18.86 -9.73
CA SER A 332 10.20 18.19 -10.14
C SER A 332 10.08 16.65 -10.19
N LEU A 333 8.88 16.09 -10.04
CA LEU A 333 8.69 14.65 -10.07
C LEU A 333 9.22 14.03 -11.36
N GLY A 334 10.05 13.01 -11.23
CA GLY A 334 10.65 12.30 -12.37
C GLY A 334 11.78 13.06 -13.10
N LYS A 335 12.12 14.28 -12.69
CA LYS A 335 13.16 15.09 -13.31
C LYS A 335 14.47 15.03 -12.53
N PRO A 336 15.60 14.60 -13.14
CA PRO A 336 16.87 14.59 -12.44
C PRO A 336 17.35 16.01 -12.11
N PHE A 337 17.83 16.22 -10.90
CA PHE A 337 18.46 17.47 -10.50
C PHE A 337 19.88 17.53 -11.07
N ARG A 338 20.13 18.52 -11.95
CA ARG A 338 21.46 18.84 -12.47
C ARG A 338 21.98 20.12 -11.81
N GLN A 339 23.20 20.05 -11.29
CA GLN A 339 23.99 21.23 -10.95
C GLN A 339 24.64 21.69 -12.25
N ASP A 340 24.10 22.72 -12.84
CA ASP A 340 24.77 23.48 -13.90
C ASP A 340 25.54 24.63 -13.26
#